data_84bdb9cc0c77df913a3056a05889aaf2
#
_entry.id   84bdb9cc0c77df913a3056a05889aaf2
#
_cell.length_a   1.000
_cell.length_b   1.000
_cell.length_c   1.000
_cell.angle_alpha   90.00
_cell.angle_beta   90.00
_cell.angle_gamma   90.00
#
_symmetry.space_group_name_H-M   'P 1'
#
loop_
_entity.id
_entity.type
_entity.pdbx_description
1 polymer ?
#
loop_
_entity_poly.entity_id
_entity_poly.type
_entity_poly.pdbx_seq_one_letter_code
_entity_poly.pdbx_strand_id
1 'polypeptide(L)'
;GLHRFVDPADDKVYLYTQFETADAKRVFACFDQPDMKATYALHFKAPEDWTVISNGPVSWEGDVASTAIDYPLSTYLVALCAGPYHEVTDTWRGELTAHPEGKPAQKLEVPLGIYCRASLAHALDAERLFTETKQGFDFYHRNFGFPYPFGKYDQIFVPEFNAGAMENAGCVTIRDEYVFTSQATHYKYERRADTILHELAHMWF
;
A
#
# COMPACT_ATOMS: atom_id res chain seq x y z
N GLY A 1 -2.74 -14.84 5.73
CA GLY A 1 -1.66 -15.03 6.69
C GLY A 1 -0.44 -14.19 6.40
N LEU A 2 0.67 -14.49 7.07
CA LEU A 2 1.98 -13.90 6.78
C LEU A 2 2.73 -14.81 5.78
N HIS A 3 3.10 -14.26 4.64
CA HIS A 3 3.80 -14.96 3.56
C HIS A 3 5.28 -14.64 3.60
N ARG A 4 6.10 -15.65 3.34
CA ARG A 4 7.56 -15.53 3.27
C ARG A 4 8.04 -16.06 1.92
N PHE A 5 8.83 -15.24 1.23
CA PHE A 5 9.42 -15.57 -0.05
C PHE A 5 10.94 -15.39 0.02
N VAL A 6 11.69 -16.32 -0.58
CA VAL A 6 13.12 -16.18 -0.80
C VAL A 6 13.34 -15.97 -2.28
N ASP A 7 13.88 -14.82 -2.66
CA ASP A 7 14.11 -14.49 -4.06
C ASP A 7 15.25 -15.34 -4.64
N PRO A 8 14.99 -16.18 -5.64
CA PRO A 8 16.04 -17.02 -6.23
C PRO A 8 17.12 -16.24 -6.97
N ALA A 9 16.90 -14.95 -7.23
CA ALA A 9 17.88 -14.12 -7.93
C ALA A 9 19.02 -13.64 -7.03
N ASP A 10 18.76 -13.44 -5.73
CA ASP A 10 19.72 -12.84 -4.79
C ASP A 10 19.64 -13.37 -3.35
N ASP A 11 18.85 -14.44 -3.13
CA ASP A 11 18.59 -15.07 -1.84
C ASP A 11 17.99 -14.15 -0.75
N LYS A 12 17.52 -12.96 -1.12
CA LYS A 12 16.87 -12.05 -0.19
C LYS A 12 15.48 -12.50 0.20
N VAL A 13 15.10 -12.21 1.45
CA VAL A 13 13.83 -12.63 2.03
C VAL A 13 12.86 -11.47 2.07
N TYR A 14 11.64 -11.73 1.62
CA TYR A 14 10.54 -10.78 1.61
C TYR A 14 9.33 -11.34 2.35
N LEU A 15 8.72 -10.53 3.20
CA LEU A 15 7.50 -10.85 3.92
C LEU A 15 6.39 -9.91 3.49
N TYR A 16 5.18 -10.42 3.42
CA TYR A 16 3.96 -9.61 3.29
C TYR A 16 2.77 -10.35 3.91
N THR A 17 1.79 -9.58 4.34
CA THR A 17 0.54 -10.12 4.88
C THR A 17 -0.58 -10.10 3.84
N GLN A 18 -1.48 -11.08 3.97
CA GLN A 18 -2.77 -11.11 3.30
C GLN A 18 -3.80 -11.67 4.26
N PHE A 19 -4.76 -10.86 4.68
CA PHE A 19 -5.71 -11.23 5.73
C PHE A 19 -7.16 -11.38 5.28
N GLU A 20 -7.51 -10.90 4.10
CA GLU A 20 -8.85 -11.12 3.59
C GLU A 20 -9.08 -12.63 3.34
N THR A 21 -10.17 -13.18 3.84
CA THR A 21 -11.24 -12.49 4.57
C THR A 21 -11.06 -12.55 6.09
N ALA A 22 -10.49 -13.59 6.66
CA ALA A 22 -10.40 -13.85 8.09
C ALA A 22 -9.10 -14.58 8.46
N ASP A 23 -7.97 -14.10 7.97
CA ASP A 23 -6.64 -14.69 8.20
C ASP A 23 -5.74 -13.86 9.12
N ALA A 24 -6.20 -12.72 9.65
CA ALA A 24 -5.48 -11.95 10.65
C ALA A 24 -5.23 -12.76 11.93
N LYS A 25 -6.18 -13.56 12.36
CA LYS A 25 -6.07 -14.48 13.53
C LYS A 25 -4.94 -15.51 13.41
N ARG A 26 -4.40 -15.74 12.20
CA ARG A 26 -3.24 -16.61 11.99
C ARG A 26 -1.92 -15.92 12.32
N VAL A 27 -1.93 -14.60 12.50
CA VAL A 27 -0.72 -13.79 12.72
C VAL A 27 -0.75 -13.13 14.07
N PHE A 28 -1.89 -12.61 14.51
CA PHE A 28 -2.05 -12.03 15.84
C PHE A 28 -3.42 -12.36 16.44
N ALA A 29 -3.50 -12.35 17.77
CA ALA A 29 -4.75 -12.62 18.48
C ALA A 29 -5.73 -11.46 18.27
N CYS A 30 -6.89 -11.75 17.70
CA CYS A 30 -7.94 -10.77 17.44
C CYS A 30 -9.31 -11.44 17.31
N PHE A 31 -10.37 -10.63 17.40
CA PHE A 31 -11.69 -10.99 16.92
C PHE A 31 -11.74 -10.70 15.42
N ASP A 32 -11.51 -11.72 14.62
CA ASP A 32 -11.33 -11.60 13.17
C ASP A 32 -12.68 -11.55 12.44
N GLN A 33 -13.38 -10.45 12.66
CA GLN A 33 -14.70 -10.16 12.16
C GLN A 33 -14.73 -8.71 11.65
N PRO A 34 -15.16 -8.45 10.40
CA PRO A 34 -14.96 -7.15 9.73
C PRO A 34 -15.61 -5.95 10.40
N ASP A 35 -16.72 -6.14 11.11
CA ASP A 35 -17.43 -5.08 11.83
C ASP A 35 -16.86 -4.81 13.23
N MET A 36 -16.00 -5.67 13.73
CA MET A 36 -15.27 -5.48 14.99
C MET A 36 -13.97 -4.72 14.74
N LYS A 37 -14.10 -3.43 14.44
CA LYS A 37 -12.96 -2.56 14.14
C LYS A 37 -12.21 -2.14 15.41
N ALA A 38 -10.91 -1.93 15.27
CA ALA A 38 -10.04 -1.45 16.35
C ALA A 38 -9.00 -0.46 15.84
N THR A 39 -8.39 0.27 16.74
CA THR A 39 -7.12 0.98 16.53
C THR A 39 -5.97 0.04 16.83
N TYR A 40 -4.79 0.30 16.26
CA TYR A 40 -3.63 -0.58 16.41
C TYR A 40 -2.38 0.21 16.75
N ALA A 41 -1.60 -0.30 17.71
CA ALA A 41 -0.21 0.07 17.89
C ALA A 41 0.62 -1.17 17.59
N LEU A 42 1.41 -1.11 16.52
CA LEU A 42 2.15 -2.25 16.01
C LEU A 42 3.66 -2.01 16.19
N HIS A 43 4.34 -3.04 16.68
CA HIS A 43 5.78 -3.02 16.89
C HIS A 43 6.39 -4.27 16.26
N PHE A 44 7.35 -4.07 15.37
CA PHE A 44 7.98 -5.14 14.62
C PHE A 44 9.48 -5.13 14.88
N LYS A 45 10.01 -6.25 15.32
CA LYS A 45 11.46 -6.43 15.38
C LYS A 45 11.95 -6.99 14.05
N ALA A 46 12.83 -6.26 13.37
CA ALA A 46 13.31 -6.62 12.05
C ALA A 46 14.82 -6.32 11.91
N PRO A 47 15.54 -7.00 10.99
CA PRO A 47 16.92 -6.65 10.66
C PRO A 47 17.07 -5.19 10.24
N GLU A 48 18.21 -4.57 10.56
CA GLU A 48 18.47 -3.15 10.29
C GLU A 48 18.44 -2.79 8.80
N ASP A 49 18.77 -3.74 7.92
CA ASP A 49 18.77 -3.57 6.46
C ASP A 49 17.40 -3.79 5.81
N TRP A 50 16.38 -4.11 6.61
CA TRP A 50 15.01 -4.30 6.11
C TRP A 50 14.22 -3.01 6.13
N THR A 51 13.39 -2.84 5.11
CA THR A 51 12.30 -1.86 5.10
C THR A 51 11.06 -2.51 5.69
N VAL A 52 10.39 -1.80 6.58
CA VAL A 52 9.09 -2.21 7.15
C VAL A 52 8.03 -1.20 6.70
N ILE A 53 6.96 -1.71 6.08
CA ILE A 53 5.85 -0.92 5.55
C ILE A 53 4.57 -1.47 6.16
N SER A 54 3.72 -0.57 6.66
CA SER A 54 2.43 -0.91 7.24
C SER A 54 1.38 0.15 6.85
N ASN A 55 0.20 0.11 7.46
CA ASN A 55 -0.90 1.03 7.16
C ASN A 55 -0.56 2.50 7.48
N GLY A 56 0.18 2.75 8.55
CA GLY A 56 0.66 4.07 8.93
C GLY A 56 2.14 4.28 8.65
N PRO A 57 2.64 5.51 8.80
CA PRO A 57 4.07 5.78 8.77
C PRO A 57 4.82 4.97 9.83
N VAL A 58 6.01 4.49 9.47
CA VAL A 58 6.84 3.66 10.35
C VAL A 58 7.99 4.49 10.89
N SER A 59 8.22 4.41 12.20
CA SER A 59 9.40 4.96 12.88
C SER A 59 10.26 3.83 13.43
N TRP A 60 11.57 4.06 13.55
CA TRP A 60 12.51 3.09 14.06
C TRP A 60 13.14 3.56 15.35
N GLU A 61 13.24 2.63 16.32
CA GLU A 61 14.02 2.77 17.53
C GLU A 61 14.87 1.52 17.71
N GLY A 62 16.18 1.62 17.43
CA GLY A 62 17.06 0.45 17.33
C GLY A 62 16.59 -0.51 16.23
N ASP A 63 16.35 -1.76 16.58
CA ASP A 63 15.86 -2.81 15.69
C ASP A 63 14.31 -2.97 15.71
N VAL A 64 13.60 -2.02 16.32
CA VAL A 64 12.14 -2.03 16.44
C VAL A 64 11.53 -0.97 15.52
N ALA A 65 10.74 -1.41 14.57
CA ALA A 65 9.88 -0.60 13.73
C ALA A 65 8.50 -0.46 14.37
N SER A 66 7.99 0.75 14.47
CA SER A 66 6.69 1.02 15.12
C SER A 66 5.79 1.85 14.22
N THR A 67 4.50 1.53 14.23
CA THR A 67 3.46 2.30 13.57
C THR A 67 2.18 2.31 14.39
N ALA A 68 1.38 3.35 14.22
CA ALA A 68 0.05 3.46 14.82
C ALA A 68 -1.02 3.60 13.73
N ILE A 69 -2.13 2.92 13.95
CA ILE A 69 -3.38 3.10 13.20
C ILE A 69 -4.38 3.65 14.19
N ASP A 70 -4.60 4.95 14.16
CA ASP A 70 -5.38 5.72 15.14
C ASP A 70 -6.86 5.90 14.77
N TYR A 71 -7.30 5.23 13.72
CA TYR A 71 -8.68 5.16 13.28
C TYR A 71 -9.19 3.71 13.35
N PRO A 72 -10.52 3.52 13.53
CA PRO A 72 -11.11 2.17 13.54
C PRO A 72 -10.92 1.46 12.21
N LEU A 73 -10.16 0.36 12.20
CA LEU A 73 -9.85 -0.43 11.01
C LEU A 73 -10.26 -1.89 11.22
N SER A 74 -10.86 -2.48 10.19
CA SER A 74 -11.16 -3.92 10.16
C SER A 74 -9.86 -4.74 10.13
N THR A 75 -9.85 -5.88 10.79
CA THR A 75 -8.67 -6.76 10.88
C THR A 75 -8.12 -7.16 9.52
N TYR A 76 -8.99 -7.39 8.53
CA TYR A 76 -8.57 -7.84 7.20
C TYR A 76 -7.81 -6.78 6.38
N LEU A 77 -7.88 -5.50 6.78
CA LEU A 77 -7.19 -4.39 6.13
C LEU A 77 -5.85 -4.02 6.78
N VAL A 78 -5.50 -4.65 7.89
CA VAL A 78 -4.18 -4.48 8.52
C VAL A 78 -3.11 -5.13 7.65
N ALA A 79 -2.01 -4.44 7.43
CA ALA A 79 -0.93 -4.91 6.57
C ALA A 79 0.45 -4.73 7.19
N LEU A 80 1.33 -5.67 6.87
CA LEU A 80 2.76 -5.62 7.10
C LEU A 80 3.47 -6.13 5.87
N CYS A 81 4.41 -5.34 5.35
CA CYS A 81 5.43 -5.80 4.41
C CYS A 81 6.80 -5.54 5.02
N ALA A 82 7.70 -6.50 4.93
CA ALA A 82 9.04 -6.37 5.49
C ALA A 82 10.06 -7.13 4.65
N GLY A 83 11.22 -6.52 4.44
CA GLY A 83 12.29 -7.07 3.64
C GLY A 83 13.17 -5.97 3.04
N PRO A 84 14.19 -6.32 2.29
CA PRO A 84 15.07 -5.35 1.62
C PRO A 84 14.42 -4.82 0.32
N TYR A 85 13.18 -4.31 0.44
CA TYR A 85 12.45 -3.72 -0.69
C TYR A 85 13.19 -2.52 -1.26
N HIS A 86 13.20 -2.41 -2.59
CA HIS A 86 13.55 -1.18 -3.28
C HIS A 86 12.40 -0.18 -3.16
N GLU A 87 12.73 1.05 -2.79
CA GLU A 87 11.76 2.12 -2.53
C GLU A 87 11.94 3.27 -3.51
N VAL A 88 10.84 3.77 -4.04
CA VAL A 88 10.76 5.07 -4.73
C VAL A 88 9.63 5.88 -4.11
N THR A 89 9.89 7.14 -3.80
CA THR A 89 8.92 8.03 -3.16
C THR A 89 8.56 9.22 -4.03
N ASP A 90 7.36 9.74 -3.84
CA ASP A 90 6.84 10.96 -4.44
C ASP A 90 5.79 11.56 -3.50
N THR A 91 5.15 12.62 -3.90
CA THR A 91 4.07 13.26 -3.16
C THR A 91 2.97 13.71 -4.12
N TRP A 92 1.72 13.37 -3.79
CA TRP A 92 0.57 14.00 -4.43
C TRP A 92 0.19 15.27 -3.67
N ARG A 93 -0.03 16.36 -4.41
CA ARG A 93 -0.54 17.63 -3.90
C ARG A 93 -1.76 18.03 -4.70
N GLY A 94 -2.82 18.41 -4.00
CA GLY A 94 -4.06 18.80 -4.63
C GLY A 94 -4.90 19.69 -3.75
N GLU A 95 -6.05 20.07 -4.27
CA GLU A 95 -7.00 20.93 -3.58
C GLU A 95 -8.40 20.32 -3.66
N LEU A 96 -9.03 20.12 -2.50
CA LEU A 96 -10.41 19.70 -2.43
C LEU A 96 -11.31 20.94 -2.55
N THR A 97 -11.94 21.10 -3.71
CA THR A 97 -12.82 22.25 -4.03
C THR A 97 -14.29 21.89 -3.93
N ALA A 98 -14.64 20.60 -4.06
CA ALA A 98 -16.01 20.09 -4.00
C ALA A 98 -16.42 19.83 -2.56
N HIS A 99 -16.55 20.86 -1.74
CA HIS A 99 -17.15 20.74 -0.42
C HIS A 99 -18.66 20.91 -0.47
N PRO A 100 -19.44 20.07 0.25
CA PRO A 100 -20.84 20.40 0.51
C PRO A 100 -20.88 21.70 1.34
N GLU A 101 -21.68 22.66 0.89
CA GLU A 101 -22.08 23.86 1.60
C GLU A 101 -20.94 24.77 2.14
N GLY A 102 -20.35 25.56 1.25
CA GLY A 102 -19.63 26.78 1.64
C GLY A 102 -18.37 26.63 2.49
N LYS A 103 -17.81 25.43 2.62
CA LYS A 103 -16.51 25.24 3.24
C LYS A 103 -15.39 25.75 2.32
N PRO A 104 -14.34 26.38 2.87
CA PRO A 104 -13.21 26.83 2.06
C PRO A 104 -12.49 25.63 1.42
N ALA A 105 -11.89 25.87 0.27
CA ALA A 105 -11.05 24.88 -0.40
C ALA A 105 -9.93 24.38 0.56
N GLN A 106 -9.73 23.07 0.59
CA GLN A 106 -8.73 22.43 1.44
C GLN A 106 -7.54 21.97 0.60
N LYS A 107 -6.36 22.48 0.92
CA LYS A 107 -5.10 21.98 0.35
C LYS A 107 -4.74 20.65 0.99
N LEU A 108 -4.37 19.68 0.15
CA LEU A 108 -4.04 18.33 0.56
C LEU A 108 -2.64 17.95 0.06
N GLU A 109 -1.95 17.19 0.88
CA GLU A 109 -0.66 16.62 0.55
C GLU A 109 -0.61 15.19 1.07
N VAL A 110 -0.31 14.22 0.19
CA VAL A 110 -0.23 12.81 0.53
C VAL A 110 1.13 12.26 0.08
N PRO A 111 1.99 11.82 1.01
CA PRO A 111 3.20 11.09 0.67
C PRO A 111 2.86 9.77 -0.04
N LEU A 112 3.57 9.47 -1.12
CA LEU A 112 3.41 8.28 -1.94
C LEU A 112 4.69 7.44 -1.90
N GLY A 113 4.54 6.12 -1.80
CA GLY A 113 5.63 5.17 -1.93
C GLY A 113 5.31 4.08 -2.94
N ILE A 114 6.30 3.61 -3.66
CA ILE A 114 6.23 2.42 -4.50
C ILE A 114 7.41 1.52 -4.16
N TYR A 115 7.12 0.25 -3.92
CA TYR A 115 8.10 -0.74 -3.45
C TYR A 115 8.06 -1.98 -4.31
N CYS A 116 9.22 -2.57 -4.57
CA CYS A 116 9.34 -3.88 -5.20
C CYS A 116 10.56 -4.63 -4.67
N ARG A 117 10.69 -5.92 -5.00
CA ARG A 117 11.91 -6.67 -4.70
C ARG A 117 13.12 -5.99 -5.33
N ALA A 118 14.25 -6.03 -4.65
CA ALA A 118 15.49 -5.43 -5.15
C ALA A 118 15.88 -5.95 -6.55
N SER A 119 15.65 -7.23 -6.83
CA SER A 119 15.91 -7.84 -8.14
C SER A 119 15.04 -7.31 -9.27
N LEU A 120 13.92 -6.67 -8.97
CA LEU A 120 13.00 -6.03 -9.93
C LEU A 120 13.19 -4.52 -10.07
N ALA A 121 14.05 -3.91 -9.27
CA ALA A 121 14.24 -2.45 -9.25
C ALA A 121 14.54 -1.86 -10.64
N HIS A 122 15.32 -2.58 -11.45
CA HIS A 122 15.69 -2.17 -12.80
C HIS A 122 14.51 -2.09 -13.78
N ALA A 123 13.43 -2.80 -13.50
CA ALA A 123 12.22 -2.87 -14.34
C ALA A 123 11.06 -2.03 -13.80
N LEU A 124 11.22 -1.41 -12.63
CA LEU A 124 10.18 -0.60 -12.02
C LEU A 124 10.06 0.75 -12.73
N ASP A 125 8.96 0.95 -13.46
CA ASP A 125 8.63 2.19 -14.15
C ASP A 125 7.85 3.16 -13.24
N ALA A 126 8.53 3.59 -12.17
CA ALA A 126 7.94 4.37 -11.07
C ALA A 126 7.30 5.68 -11.55
N GLU A 127 7.88 6.38 -12.52
CA GLU A 127 7.34 7.63 -13.05
C GLU A 127 5.92 7.44 -13.64
N ARG A 128 5.71 6.38 -14.43
CA ARG A 128 4.40 6.06 -14.99
C ARG A 128 3.41 5.67 -13.89
N LEU A 129 3.83 4.83 -12.96
CA LEU A 129 3.01 4.39 -11.84
C LEU A 129 2.57 5.57 -10.95
N PHE A 130 3.47 6.48 -10.62
CA PHE A 130 3.12 7.70 -9.89
C PHE A 130 2.20 8.62 -10.68
N THR A 131 2.42 8.76 -11.99
CA THR A 131 1.55 9.58 -12.84
C THR A 131 0.12 9.05 -12.81
N GLU A 132 -0.08 7.76 -13.03
CA GLU A 132 -1.40 7.11 -13.01
C GLU A 132 -2.05 7.22 -11.63
N THR A 133 -1.29 7.01 -10.55
CA THR A 133 -1.75 7.15 -9.16
C THR A 133 -2.22 8.59 -8.88
N LYS A 134 -1.43 9.60 -9.24
CA LYS A 134 -1.78 11.01 -9.04
C LYS A 134 -3.02 11.42 -9.84
N GLN A 135 -3.16 10.93 -11.06
CA GLN A 135 -4.37 11.14 -11.86
C GLN A 135 -5.60 10.54 -11.18
N GLY A 136 -5.45 9.37 -10.55
CA GLY A 136 -6.50 8.75 -9.74
C GLY A 136 -6.86 9.59 -8.52
N PHE A 137 -5.88 10.10 -7.78
CA PHE A 137 -6.12 11.02 -6.66
C PHE A 137 -6.89 12.27 -7.10
N ASP A 138 -6.50 12.89 -8.21
CA ASP A 138 -7.20 14.06 -8.76
C ASP A 138 -8.65 13.74 -9.14
N PHE A 139 -8.85 12.59 -9.78
CA PHE A 139 -10.16 12.14 -10.22
C PHE A 139 -11.10 11.86 -9.03
N TYR A 140 -10.65 11.08 -8.04
CA TYR A 140 -11.47 10.70 -6.91
C TYR A 140 -11.78 11.88 -5.99
N HIS A 141 -10.84 12.76 -5.72
CA HIS A 141 -11.11 13.99 -4.95
C HIS A 141 -12.15 14.86 -5.61
N ARG A 142 -12.07 15.01 -6.94
CA ARG A 142 -13.03 15.82 -7.72
C ARG A 142 -14.43 15.23 -7.70
N ASN A 143 -14.54 13.89 -7.80
CA ASN A 143 -15.83 13.23 -7.94
C ASN A 143 -16.47 12.87 -6.61
N PHE A 144 -15.69 12.54 -5.58
CA PHE A 144 -16.24 12.14 -4.28
C PHE A 144 -16.37 13.29 -3.30
N GLY A 145 -15.63 14.38 -3.48
CA GLY A 145 -15.70 15.55 -2.61
C GLY A 145 -15.31 15.28 -1.15
N PHE A 146 -14.54 14.23 -0.91
CA PHE A 146 -14.05 13.80 0.40
C PHE A 146 -12.53 13.63 0.36
N PRO A 147 -11.78 14.16 1.35
CA PRO A 147 -10.32 14.06 1.33
C PRO A 147 -9.87 12.62 1.57
N TYR A 148 -8.76 12.24 0.95
CA TYR A 148 -8.06 10.98 1.24
C TYR A 148 -7.86 10.86 2.76
N PRO A 149 -8.34 9.78 3.41
CA PRO A 149 -8.47 9.76 4.86
C PRO A 149 -7.22 9.29 5.61
N PHE A 150 -6.22 8.77 4.89
CA PHE A 150 -5.02 8.20 5.51
C PHE A 150 -3.81 9.13 5.34
N GLY A 151 -2.79 8.97 6.19
CA GLY A 151 -1.66 9.88 6.27
C GLY A 151 -0.62 9.71 5.15
N LYS A 152 -0.65 8.59 4.44
CA LYS A 152 0.26 8.24 3.33
C LYS A 152 -0.40 7.20 2.44
N TYR A 153 0.15 6.97 1.23
CA TYR A 153 -0.31 5.93 0.33
C TYR A 153 0.86 5.19 -0.28
N ASP A 154 1.03 3.92 0.09
CA ASP A 154 2.06 3.04 -0.42
C ASP A 154 1.48 1.93 -1.29
N GLN A 155 2.20 1.59 -2.36
CA GLN A 155 1.92 0.47 -3.25
C GLN A 155 3.13 -0.47 -3.24
N ILE A 156 2.94 -1.71 -2.80
CA ILE A 156 3.99 -2.68 -2.64
C ILE A 156 3.76 -3.84 -3.61
N PHE A 157 4.66 -3.99 -4.58
CA PHE A 157 4.66 -5.15 -5.47
C PHE A 157 5.27 -6.34 -4.73
N VAL A 158 4.45 -7.37 -4.51
CA VAL A 158 4.79 -8.53 -3.68
C VAL A 158 4.87 -9.82 -4.51
N PRO A 159 5.79 -10.74 -4.16
CA PRO A 159 6.01 -11.97 -4.92
C PRO A 159 4.95 -13.04 -4.60
N GLU A 160 4.66 -13.89 -5.58
CA GLU A 160 3.77 -15.05 -5.44
C GLU A 160 2.41 -14.72 -4.82
N PHE A 161 1.86 -13.57 -5.19
CA PHE A 161 0.58 -13.12 -4.68
C PHE A 161 -0.58 -13.78 -5.42
N ASN A 162 -1.46 -14.46 -4.69
CA ASN A 162 -2.59 -15.20 -5.26
C ASN A 162 -3.74 -14.32 -5.78
N ALA A 163 -3.78 -13.05 -5.37
CA ALA A 163 -4.72 -12.05 -5.88
C ALA A 163 -4.04 -11.13 -6.89
N GLY A 164 -4.81 -10.29 -7.57
CA GLY A 164 -4.27 -9.22 -8.40
C GLY A 164 -3.67 -8.12 -7.55
N ALA A 165 -4.42 -7.67 -6.55
CA ALA A 165 -4.02 -6.70 -5.55
C ALA A 165 -4.92 -6.81 -4.30
N MET A 166 -4.61 -5.99 -3.27
CA MET A 166 -5.39 -5.91 -2.03
C MET A 166 -5.38 -4.50 -1.47
N GLU A 167 -6.55 -4.02 -1.10
CA GLU A 167 -6.87 -2.67 -0.65
C GLU A 167 -6.53 -2.37 0.82
N ASN A 168 -5.48 -2.91 1.39
CA ASN A 168 -5.10 -2.57 2.76
C ASN A 168 -4.98 -1.06 2.93
N ALA A 169 -5.63 -0.48 3.93
CA ALA A 169 -5.70 0.96 4.10
C ALA A 169 -4.31 1.62 4.11
N GLY A 170 -4.05 2.50 3.15
CA GLY A 170 -2.78 3.20 2.99
C GLY A 170 -1.57 2.33 2.60
N CYS A 171 -1.76 1.02 2.38
CA CYS A 171 -0.69 0.04 2.17
C CYS A 171 -1.14 -1.06 1.18
N VAL A 172 -1.39 -0.66 -0.05
CA VAL A 172 -1.88 -1.56 -1.10
C VAL A 172 -0.79 -2.54 -1.51
N THR A 173 -1.11 -3.83 -1.53
CA THR A 173 -0.24 -4.86 -2.09
C THR A 173 -0.71 -5.24 -3.49
N ILE A 174 0.23 -5.42 -4.41
CA ILE A 174 -0.02 -5.71 -5.82
C ILE A 174 0.89 -6.87 -6.23
N ARG A 175 0.39 -7.80 -7.02
CA ARG A 175 1.22 -8.89 -7.54
C ARG A 175 2.38 -8.32 -8.38
N ASP A 176 3.60 -8.82 -8.16
CA ASP A 176 4.78 -8.23 -8.78
C ASP A 176 5.00 -8.61 -10.25
N GLU A 177 4.16 -9.46 -10.82
CA GLU A 177 4.06 -9.65 -12.27
C GLU A 177 3.61 -8.38 -13.03
N TYR A 178 3.06 -7.40 -12.31
CA TYR A 178 2.78 -6.07 -12.85
C TYR A 178 4.03 -5.16 -12.92
N VAL A 179 5.16 -5.58 -12.39
CA VAL A 179 6.47 -5.01 -12.72
C VAL A 179 6.96 -5.72 -13.98
N PHE A 180 6.83 -5.08 -15.13
CA PHE A 180 7.11 -5.71 -16.42
C PHE A 180 8.61 -5.77 -16.68
N THR A 181 9.16 -6.98 -16.72
CA THR A 181 10.59 -7.23 -16.96
C THR A 181 10.91 -7.39 -18.45
N SER A 182 9.90 -7.38 -19.30
CA SER A 182 10.02 -7.41 -20.76
C SER A 182 9.00 -6.46 -21.37
N GLN A 183 9.10 -6.26 -22.69
CA GLN A 183 8.17 -5.39 -23.40
C GLN A 183 6.72 -5.85 -23.19
N ALA A 184 5.90 -4.96 -22.61
CA ALA A 184 4.49 -5.20 -22.36
C ALA A 184 3.61 -4.61 -23.48
N THR A 185 2.48 -5.25 -23.72
CA THR A 185 1.45 -4.73 -24.64
C THR A 185 0.69 -3.56 -23.98
N HIS A 186 0.02 -2.75 -24.80
CA HIS A 186 -0.87 -1.71 -24.31
C HIS A 186 -1.94 -2.27 -23.36
N TYR A 187 -2.51 -3.41 -23.70
CA TYR A 187 -3.48 -4.11 -22.85
C TYR A 187 -2.94 -4.42 -21.43
N LYS A 188 -1.67 -4.83 -21.30
CA LYS A 188 -1.06 -5.08 -19.99
C LYS A 188 -0.93 -3.81 -19.15
N TYR A 189 -0.58 -2.69 -19.79
CA TYR A 189 -0.54 -1.38 -19.11
C TYR A 189 -1.92 -0.91 -18.68
N GLU A 190 -2.95 -1.10 -19.53
CA GLU A 190 -4.34 -0.77 -19.17
C GLU A 190 -4.80 -1.61 -17.97
N ARG A 191 -4.54 -2.93 -17.99
CA ARG A 191 -4.90 -3.82 -16.87
C ARG A 191 -4.21 -3.44 -15.57
N ARG A 192 -2.95 -3.03 -15.64
CA ARG A 192 -2.22 -2.54 -14.47
C ARG A 192 -2.80 -1.23 -13.94
N ALA A 193 -3.05 -0.27 -14.81
CA ALA A 193 -3.66 1.00 -14.44
C ALA A 193 -5.06 0.79 -13.83
N ASP A 194 -5.87 -0.08 -14.39
CA ASP A 194 -7.18 -0.48 -13.89
C ASP A 194 -7.08 -1.03 -12.46
N THR A 195 -6.12 -1.91 -12.20
CA THR A 195 -5.84 -2.45 -10.87
C THR A 195 -5.42 -1.36 -9.89
N ILE A 196 -4.49 -0.49 -10.27
CA ILE A 196 -4.01 0.63 -9.43
C ILE A 196 -5.17 1.55 -9.05
N LEU A 197 -6.02 1.91 -10.00
CA LEU A 197 -7.15 2.80 -9.77
C LEU A 197 -8.28 2.12 -8.98
N HIS A 198 -8.47 0.82 -9.17
CA HIS A 198 -9.41 0.02 -8.39
C HIS A 198 -9.03 0.03 -6.90
N GLU A 199 -7.80 -0.31 -6.58
CA GLU A 199 -7.33 -0.33 -5.20
C GLU A 199 -7.33 1.06 -4.56
N LEU A 200 -7.01 2.09 -5.34
CA LEU A 200 -7.08 3.47 -4.86
C LEU A 200 -8.52 3.88 -4.52
N ALA A 201 -9.50 3.47 -5.33
CA ALA A 201 -10.92 3.77 -5.07
C ALA A 201 -11.40 3.21 -3.73
N HIS A 202 -10.89 2.04 -3.33
CA HIS A 202 -11.21 1.43 -2.04
C HIS A 202 -10.83 2.28 -0.83
N MET A 203 -9.92 3.25 -0.99
CA MET A 203 -9.58 4.16 0.11
C MET A 203 -10.75 5.06 0.52
N TRP A 204 -11.77 5.16 -0.32
CA TRP A 204 -13.03 5.91 -0.06
C TRP A 204 -14.23 4.99 0.19
N PHE A 205 -14.18 3.71 -0.22
CA PHE A 205 -15.30 2.76 -0.14
C PHE A 205 -14.92 1.43 0.52
#